data_d758138a8451797bacf1d05a57abf2e8
#
_entry.id   d758138a8451797bacf1d05a57abf2e8
#
_cell.length_a   1.000
_cell.length_b   1.000
_cell.length_c   1.000
_cell.angle_alpha   90.00
_cell.angle_beta   90.00
_cell.angle_gamma   90.00
#
_symmetry.space_group_name_H-M   'P 1'
#
loop_
_entity.id
_entity.type
_entity.pdbx_description
1 polymer ?
#
loop_
_entity_poly.entity_id
_entity_poly.type
_entity_poly.pdbx_seq_one_letter_code
_entity_poly.pdbx_strand_id
1 'polypeptide(L)'
;TCAAAYRDALPDSVEPEEGRRIEPPRCPACGGQVRPGVVWFGEALPEAALREAFAAACECDLLLSVGTSGVVQPAARIPGLALEHGASVVHVNPQPVRTRHPREHCLVGPAGEVLPELLRRAFPG
;
A
#
# COMPACT_ATOMS: atom_id res chain seq x y z
N THR A 1 -8.17 5.39 25.71
CA THR A 1 -7.73 5.92 24.41
C THR A 1 -8.95 6.02 23.51
N CYS A 2 -9.25 7.22 22.98
CA CYS A 2 -10.31 7.43 22.02
C CYS A 2 -9.81 7.08 20.60
N ALA A 3 -10.73 6.78 19.68
CA ALA A 3 -10.41 6.56 18.27
C ALA A 3 -10.48 7.85 17.42
N ALA A 4 -10.38 9.03 18.05
CA ALA A 4 -10.46 10.30 17.35
C ALA A 4 -9.26 10.50 16.42
N ALA A 5 -9.53 10.96 15.20
CA ALA A 5 -8.48 11.33 14.27
C ALA A 5 -7.76 12.58 14.75
N TYR A 6 -6.44 12.52 14.86
CA TYR A 6 -5.60 13.69 15.13
C TYR A 6 -5.40 14.47 13.83
N ARG A 7 -5.80 15.75 13.84
CA ARG A 7 -5.79 16.59 12.64
C ARG A 7 -4.85 17.78 12.70
N ASP A 8 -4.22 18.01 13.87
CA ASP A 8 -3.26 19.10 14.00
C ASP A 8 -2.00 18.78 13.18
N ALA A 9 -1.47 19.80 12.52
CA ALA A 9 -0.22 19.65 11.78
C ALA A 9 0.90 19.24 12.76
N LEU A 10 1.63 18.20 12.42
CA LEU A 10 2.90 17.93 13.09
C LEU A 10 3.84 19.08 12.75
N PRO A 11 4.67 19.54 13.71
CA PRO A 11 5.59 20.63 13.43
C PRO A 11 6.48 20.25 12.24
N ASP A 12 6.51 21.12 11.24
CA ASP A 12 7.41 21.02 10.10
C ASP A 12 8.85 21.01 10.64
N SER A 13 9.46 19.89 10.53
CA SER A 13 10.84 19.71 10.99
C SER A 13 11.59 18.88 9.96
N VAL A 14 12.63 19.48 9.45
CA VAL A 14 13.62 18.75 8.66
C VAL A 14 14.15 17.61 9.52
N GLU A 15 13.90 16.37 9.11
CA GLU A 15 14.46 15.21 9.78
C GLU A 15 15.99 15.21 9.59
N PRO A 16 16.80 15.16 10.66
CA PRO A 16 18.24 14.93 10.53
C PRO A 16 18.49 13.53 9.93
N GLU A 17 19.59 13.36 9.20
CA GLU A 17 19.94 12.07 8.57
C GLU A 17 20.01 10.91 9.58
N GLU A 18 20.36 11.19 10.82
CA GLU A 18 20.43 10.21 11.91
C GLU A 18 19.07 9.92 12.56
N GLY A 19 18.00 10.59 12.09
CA GLY A 19 16.70 10.55 12.74
C GLY A 19 16.69 11.29 14.09
N ARG A 20 15.53 11.34 14.73
CA ARG A 20 15.39 11.92 16.06
C ARG A 20 14.36 11.16 16.88
N ARG A 21 14.55 11.15 18.20
CA ARG A 21 13.57 10.64 19.15
C ARG A 21 12.77 11.82 19.71
N ILE A 22 11.49 11.86 19.40
CA ILE A 22 10.55 12.84 19.97
C ILE A 22 9.40 12.10 20.65
N GLU A 23 8.82 12.71 21.68
CA GLU A 23 7.60 12.17 22.24
C GLU A 23 6.44 12.37 21.26
N PRO A 24 5.57 11.35 21.07
CA PRO A 24 4.36 11.49 20.30
C PRO A 24 3.48 12.62 20.88
N PRO A 25 2.80 13.41 20.05
CA PRO A 25 1.87 14.41 20.54
C PRO A 25 0.74 13.76 21.33
N ARG A 26 0.10 14.57 22.20
CA ARG A 26 -1.02 14.09 23.01
C ARG A 26 -2.34 14.48 22.36
N CYS A 27 -3.29 13.56 22.39
CA CYS A 27 -4.64 13.80 21.91
C CYS A 27 -5.36 14.85 22.78
N PRO A 28 -5.90 15.94 22.24
CA PRO A 28 -6.58 16.96 23.02
C PRO A 28 -7.89 16.44 23.65
N ALA A 29 -8.50 15.40 23.09
CA ALA A 29 -9.76 14.86 23.58
C ALA A 29 -9.60 13.88 24.75
N CYS A 30 -8.50 13.11 24.82
CA CYS A 30 -8.35 12.07 25.86
C CYS A 30 -6.99 12.07 26.56
N GLY A 31 -6.05 12.96 26.20
CA GLY A 31 -4.70 13.01 26.76
C GLY A 31 -3.77 11.85 26.37
N GLY A 32 -4.27 10.83 25.66
CA GLY A 32 -3.47 9.70 25.22
C GLY A 32 -2.45 10.09 24.15
N GLN A 33 -1.38 9.31 24.03
CA GLN A 33 -0.40 9.51 22.95
C GLN A 33 -1.03 9.24 21.58
N VAL A 34 -0.72 10.09 20.61
CA VAL A 34 -1.09 9.92 19.21
C VAL A 34 -0.13 8.95 18.55
N ARG A 35 -0.64 8.09 17.69
CA ARG A 35 0.14 7.16 16.87
C ARG A 35 -0.22 7.32 15.39
N PRO A 36 0.66 6.91 14.46
CA PRO A 36 0.30 6.83 13.05
C PRO A 36 -0.96 5.98 12.84
N GLY A 37 -1.83 6.42 11.93
CA GLY A 37 -3.08 5.72 11.57
C GLY A 37 -2.85 4.50 10.67
N VAL A 38 -1.79 3.73 10.94
CA VAL A 38 -1.43 2.51 10.20
C VAL A 38 -1.72 1.27 11.03
N VAL A 39 -1.96 0.15 10.37
CA VAL A 39 -2.08 -1.15 11.03
C VAL A 39 -0.68 -1.71 11.25
N TRP A 40 -0.35 -2.04 12.47
CA TRP A 40 0.95 -2.57 12.84
C TRP A 40 0.94 -4.10 12.76
N PHE A 41 2.12 -4.70 12.72
CA PHE A 41 2.24 -6.15 12.80
C PHE A 41 1.61 -6.66 14.11
N GLY A 42 0.79 -7.72 14.00
CA GLY A 42 0.03 -8.26 15.13
C GLY A 42 -1.35 -7.60 15.35
N GLU A 43 -1.67 -6.51 14.66
CA GLU A 43 -3.01 -5.92 14.68
C GLU A 43 -3.87 -6.48 13.55
N ALA A 44 -5.17 -6.61 13.80
CA ALA A 44 -6.13 -6.99 12.78
C ALA A 44 -6.33 -5.86 11.76
N LEU A 45 -6.35 -6.19 10.47
CA LEU A 45 -6.77 -5.26 9.44
C LEU A 45 -8.25 -4.88 9.63
N PRO A 46 -8.65 -3.65 9.28
CA PRO A 46 -10.06 -3.28 9.25
C PRO A 46 -10.83 -4.22 8.31
N GLU A 47 -11.77 -4.97 8.86
CA GLU A 47 -12.49 -6.02 8.13
C GLU A 47 -13.22 -5.48 6.88
N ALA A 48 -13.84 -4.31 7.01
CA ALA A 48 -14.52 -3.67 5.90
C ALA A 48 -13.56 -3.37 4.73
N ALA A 49 -12.42 -2.74 5.02
CA ALA A 49 -11.42 -2.41 4.01
C ALA A 49 -10.83 -3.67 3.33
N LEU A 50 -10.59 -4.73 4.09
CA LEU A 50 -10.09 -5.99 3.54
C LEU A 50 -11.13 -6.65 2.64
N ARG A 51 -12.40 -6.67 3.04
CA ARG A 51 -13.50 -7.20 2.24
C ARG A 51 -13.68 -6.43 0.93
N GLU A 52 -13.65 -5.11 1.00
CA GLU A 52 -13.74 -4.24 -0.19
C GLU A 52 -12.56 -4.45 -1.14
N ALA A 53 -11.34 -4.58 -0.62
CA ALA A 53 -10.17 -4.86 -1.43
C ALA A 53 -10.25 -6.23 -2.15
N PHE A 54 -10.77 -7.25 -1.48
CA PHE A 54 -10.99 -8.56 -2.07
C PHE A 54 -12.10 -8.53 -3.13
N ALA A 55 -13.21 -7.83 -2.88
CA ALA A 55 -14.28 -7.65 -3.87
C ALA A 55 -13.74 -6.93 -5.12
N ALA A 56 -13.02 -5.82 -4.95
CA ALA A 56 -12.41 -5.10 -6.06
C ALA A 56 -11.42 -5.96 -6.86
N ALA A 57 -10.64 -6.82 -6.19
CA ALA A 57 -9.74 -7.75 -6.86
C ALA A 57 -10.47 -8.80 -7.71
N CYS A 58 -11.66 -9.23 -7.28
CA CYS A 58 -12.49 -10.17 -8.04
C CYS A 58 -13.16 -9.53 -9.27
N GLU A 59 -13.33 -8.22 -9.27
CA GLU A 59 -14.11 -7.49 -10.28
C GLU A 59 -13.23 -6.72 -11.27
N CYS A 60 -11.93 -6.55 -10.99
CA CYS A 60 -11.03 -5.77 -11.84
C CYS A 60 -10.59 -6.54 -13.08
N ASP A 61 -10.30 -5.82 -14.17
CA ASP A 61 -9.64 -6.37 -15.37
C ASP A 61 -8.12 -6.32 -15.26
N LEU A 62 -7.61 -5.35 -14.49
CA LEU A 62 -6.18 -5.10 -14.29
C LEU A 62 -5.90 -4.73 -12.84
N LEU A 63 -4.91 -5.38 -12.24
CA LEU A 63 -4.39 -5.08 -10.92
C LEU A 63 -2.93 -4.64 -11.01
N LEU A 64 -2.63 -3.48 -10.43
CA LEU A 64 -1.24 -3.02 -10.26
C LEU A 64 -0.78 -3.30 -8.83
N SER A 65 0.28 -4.08 -8.68
CA SER A 65 0.94 -4.40 -7.40
C SER A 65 2.27 -3.66 -7.33
N VAL A 66 2.32 -2.56 -6.59
CA VAL A 66 3.41 -1.59 -6.63
C VAL A 66 4.19 -1.55 -5.32
N GLY A 67 5.51 -1.74 -5.38
CA GLY A 67 6.42 -1.56 -4.24
C GLY A 67 6.16 -2.51 -3.06
N THR A 68 5.55 -3.65 -3.31
CA THR A 68 5.22 -4.63 -2.26
C THR A 68 6.06 -5.90 -2.36
N SER A 69 6.41 -6.47 -1.21
CA SER A 69 7.08 -7.77 -1.15
C SER A 69 6.16 -8.94 -1.52
N GLY A 70 4.84 -8.75 -1.46
CA GLY A 70 3.85 -9.80 -1.73
C GLY A 70 3.86 -10.97 -0.74
N VAL A 71 4.42 -10.80 0.47
CA VAL A 71 4.52 -11.89 1.47
C VAL A 71 3.63 -11.68 2.69
N VAL A 72 3.20 -10.45 2.97
CA VAL A 72 2.44 -10.11 4.18
C VAL A 72 0.96 -10.47 4.01
N GLN A 73 0.49 -11.44 4.78
CA GLN A 73 -0.91 -11.86 4.77
C GLN A 73 -1.80 -10.93 5.60
N PRO A 74 -3.08 -10.77 5.24
CA PRO A 74 -3.80 -11.38 4.12
C PRO A 74 -3.65 -10.63 2.78
N ALA A 75 -3.08 -9.44 2.74
CA ALA A 75 -2.96 -8.59 1.54
C ALA A 75 -2.21 -9.28 0.37
N ALA A 76 -1.24 -10.15 0.67
CA ALA A 76 -0.50 -10.92 -0.33
C ALA A 76 -1.37 -11.85 -1.20
N ARG A 77 -2.64 -12.10 -0.81
CA ARG A 77 -3.58 -12.91 -1.61
C ARG A 77 -4.23 -12.12 -2.74
N ILE A 78 -4.25 -10.78 -2.65
CA ILE A 78 -4.99 -9.91 -3.59
C ILE A 78 -4.59 -10.14 -5.06
N PRO A 79 -3.30 -10.17 -5.43
CA PRO A 79 -2.91 -10.44 -6.81
C PRO A 79 -3.34 -11.82 -7.32
N GLY A 80 -3.21 -12.85 -6.48
CA GLY A 80 -3.66 -14.21 -6.82
C GLY A 80 -5.18 -14.27 -7.06
N LEU A 81 -5.96 -13.62 -6.19
CA LEU A 81 -7.41 -13.55 -6.32
C LEU A 81 -7.84 -12.85 -7.62
N ALA A 82 -7.17 -11.75 -8.00
CA ALA A 82 -7.42 -11.08 -9.28
C ALA A 82 -7.15 -11.99 -10.47
N LEU A 83 -6.03 -12.74 -10.46
CA LEU A 83 -5.69 -13.72 -11.51
C LEU A 83 -6.75 -14.83 -11.61
N GLU A 84 -7.22 -15.37 -10.48
CA GLU A 84 -8.25 -16.41 -10.42
C GLU A 84 -9.57 -15.95 -11.06
N HIS A 85 -9.88 -14.65 -10.97
CA HIS A 85 -11.08 -14.05 -11.55
C HIS A 85 -10.88 -13.46 -12.95
N GLY A 86 -9.71 -13.69 -13.55
CA GLY A 86 -9.51 -13.36 -14.95
C GLY A 86 -8.76 -12.06 -15.23
N ALA A 87 -8.41 -11.31 -14.20
CA ALA A 87 -7.62 -10.09 -14.35
C ALA A 87 -6.19 -10.34 -14.85
N SER A 88 -5.59 -9.31 -15.41
CA SER A 88 -4.13 -9.24 -15.58
C SER A 88 -3.51 -8.58 -14.35
N VAL A 89 -2.34 -9.06 -13.92
CA VAL A 89 -1.60 -8.48 -12.80
C VAL A 89 -0.25 -7.97 -13.27
N VAL A 90 0.06 -6.73 -12.92
CA VAL A 90 1.35 -6.10 -13.20
C VAL A 90 2.02 -5.73 -11.89
N HIS A 91 3.15 -6.37 -11.60
CA HIS A 91 4.01 -6.00 -10.49
C HIS A 91 4.98 -4.90 -10.94
N VAL A 92 5.09 -3.84 -10.15
CA VAL A 92 6.08 -2.77 -10.33
C VAL A 92 6.96 -2.73 -9.11
N ASN A 93 8.20 -3.17 -9.24
CA ASN A 93 9.14 -3.27 -8.13
C ASN A 93 10.58 -2.95 -8.58
N PRO A 94 11.44 -2.41 -7.70
CA PRO A 94 12.87 -2.23 -7.99
C PRO A 94 13.60 -3.56 -8.25
N GLN A 95 13.09 -4.65 -7.68
CA GLN A 95 13.64 -6.00 -7.86
C GLN A 95 12.63 -6.87 -8.63
N PRO A 96 13.12 -7.84 -9.44
CA PRO A 96 12.24 -8.73 -10.19
C PRO A 96 11.33 -9.53 -9.26
N VAL A 97 10.06 -9.60 -9.59
CA VAL A 97 9.08 -10.50 -8.97
C VAL A 97 8.92 -11.73 -9.86
N ARG A 98 8.97 -12.92 -9.26
CA ARG A 98 8.76 -14.16 -10.00
C ARG A 98 7.27 -14.30 -10.36
N THR A 99 6.97 -14.24 -11.65
CA THR A 99 5.64 -14.50 -12.20
C THR A 99 5.44 -15.97 -12.49
N ARG A 100 4.23 -16.49 -12.34
CA ARG A 100 3.89 -17.89 -12.55
C ARG A 100 2.63 -18.09 -13.40
N HIS A 101 1.99 -17.01 -13.79
CA HIS A 101 0.76 -17.04 -14.57
C HIS A 101 0.93 -16.25 -15.89
N PRO A 102 0.32 -16.69 -17.03
CA PRO A 102 0.45 -16.00 -18.32
C PRO A 102 -0.03 -14.53 -18.31
N ARG A 103 -0.94 -14.18 -17.41
CA ARG A 103 -1.46 -12.81 -17.23
C ARG A 103 -0.77 -12.07 -16.08
N GLU A 104 0.34 -12.56 -15.59
CA GLU A 104 1.13 -11.93 -14.54
C GLU A 104 2.43 -11.39 -15.13
N HIS A 105 2.67 -10.12 -15.00
CA HIS A 105 3.79 -9.39 -15.58
C HIS A 105 4.60 -8.68 -14.50
N CYS A 106 5.87 -8.43 -14.77
CA CYS A 106 6.74 -7.67 -13.88
C CYS A 106 7.45 -6.56 -14.66
N LEU A 107 7.29 -5.32 -14.19
CA LEU A 107 8.04 -4.16 -14.63
C LEU A 107 9.06 -3.82 -13.54
N VAL A 108 10.33 -3.94 -13.87
CA VAL A 108 11.43 -3.71 -12.93
C VAL A 108 11.87 -2.25 -12.98
N GLY A 109 11.85 -1.59 -11.83
CA GLY A 109 12.29 -0.21 -11.66
C GLY A 109 11.57 0.53 -10.53
N PRO A 110 12.02 1.73 -10.20
CA PRO A 110 11.33 2.60 -9.24
C PRO A 110 9.94 2.99 -9.76
N ALA A 111 8.92 2.89 -8.89
CA ALA A 111 7.54 3.20 -9.27
C ALA A 111 7.36 4.62 -9.84
N GLY A 112 8.11 5.59 -9.29
CA GLY A 112 8.09 6.98 -9.75
C GLY A 112 8.60 7.19 -11.18
N GLU A 113 9.32 6.24 -11.75
CA GLU A 113 9.80 6.25 -13.14
C GLU A 113 8.92 5.36 -14.02
N VAL A 114 8.64 4.15 -13.55
CA VAL A 114 7.91 3.13 -14.32
C VAL A 114 6.46 3.53 -14.56
N LEU A 115 5.74 4.02 -13.54
CA LEU A 115 4.31 4.33 -13.69
C LEU A 115 4.05 5.51 -14.64
N PRO A 116 4.76 6.64 -14.59
CA PRO A 116 4.58 7.72 -15.56
C PRO A 116 4.86 7.27 -17.01
N GLU A 117 5.89 6.42 -17.22
CA GLU A 117 6.20 5.87 -18.52
C GLU A 117 5.11 4.90 -19.02
N LEU A 118 4.62 4.04 -18.15
CA LEU A 118 3.50 3.15 -18.46
C LEU A 118 2.27 3.93 -18.88
N LEU A 119 1.90 4.98 -18.15
CA LEU A 119 0.74 5.82 -18.48
C LEU A 119 0.92 6.55 -19.82
N ARG A 120 2.11 7.09 -20.09
CA ARG A 120 2.40 7.75 -21.39
C ARG A 120 2.25 6.79 -22.57
N ARG A 121 2.66 5.51 -22.40
CA ARG A 121 2.54 4.50 -23.46
C ARG A 121 1.12 3.97 -23.62
N ALA A 122 0.40 3.81 -22.51
CA ALA A 122 -0.96 3.29 -22.52
C ALA A 122 -1.98 4.33 -23.04
N PHE A 123 -1.72 5.59 -22.79
CA PHE A 123 -2.60 6.71 -23.16
C PHE A 123 -1.80 7.80 -23.91
N PRO A 124 -1.35 7.51 -25.14
CA PRO A 124 -0.70 8.53 -25.96
C PRO A 124 -1.73 9.64 -26.25
N GLY A 125 -1.43 10.87 -25.80
CA GLY A 125 -2.26 12.06 -26.01
C GLY A 125 -2.32 12.49 -27.48
#